data_66c46c98e5c082777cae918d6b7cb507
#
_entry.id   66c46c98e5c082777cae918d6b7cb507
#
_cell.length_a   1.000
_cell.length_b   1.000
_cell.length_c   1.000
_cell.angle_alpha   90.00
_cell.angle_beta   90.00
_cell.angle_gamma   90.00
#
_symmetry.space_group_name_H-M   'P 1'
#
loop_
_entity.id
_entity.type
_entity.pdbx_description
1 polymer ?
#
loop_
_entity_poly.entity_id
_entity_poly.type
_entity_poly.pdbx_seq_one_letter_code
_entity_poly.pdbx_strand_id
1 'polypeptide(L)'
;VEPAAVALRAANISGIKKGDKALVIGGGIIGLLTALFLKLKGASYVALTETNEARGSKAVKLGVADEWFNALDPKLSEKLFAKTGNGFDIVADCCGNSPAVSSGIIFAKPNGNLILVGISLNNVSIPLVAGIMKEINIKGSIAYKPAEFDTVIKLLADKKINLEKFIDDV
;
A
#
# COMPACT_ATOMS: atom_id res chain seq x y z
N VAL A 1 6.56 3.94 -16.68
CA VAL A 1 6.31 5.25 -16.03
C VAL A 1 4.87 5.33 -15.51
N GLU A 2 3.87 5.00 -16.32
CA GLU A 2 2.45 5.20 -15.99
C GLU A 2 2.04 4.54 -14.66
N PRO A 3 2.26 3.23 -14.41
CA PRO A 3 1.88 2.60 -13.14
C PRO A 3 2.59 3.24 -11.92
N ALA A 4 3.79 3.78 -12.13
CA ALA A 4 4.51 4.48 -11.08
C ALA A 4 3.87 5.85 -10.76
N ALA A 5 3.30 6.54 -11.74
CA ALA A 5 2.56 7.77 -11.50
C ALA A 5 1.26 7.52 -10.71
N VAL A 6 0.55 6.41 -11.01
CA VAL A 6 -0.62 5.96 -10.22
C VAL A 6 -0.23 5.71 -8.76
N ALA A 7 0.85 4.97 -8.53
CA ALA A 7 1.33 4.64 -7.18
C ALA A 7 1.84 5.90 -6.44
N LEU A 8 2.54 6.80 -7.12
CA LEU A 8 2.96 8.09 -6.56
C LEU A 8 1.75 8.94 -6.14
N ARG A 9 0.68 8.94 -6.95
CA ARG A 9 -0.58 9.62 -6.62
C ARG A 9 -1.16 9.07 -5.32
N ALA A 10 -1.25 7.75 -5.17
CA ALA A 10 -1.73 7.11 -3.94
C ALA A 10 -0.90 7.53 -2.72
N ALA A 11 0.43 7.51 -2.84
CA ALA A 11 1.33 7.95 -1.78
C ALA A 11 1.21 9.47 -1.49
N ASN A 12 0.96 10.31 -2.50
CA ASN A 12 0.77 11.76 -2.32
C ASN A 12 -0.49 12.08 -1.49
N ILE A 13 -1.60 11.40 -1.78
CA ILE A 13 -2.87 11.67 -1.08
C ILE A 13 -3.00 10.93 0.25
N SER A 14 -2.10 9.99 0.54
CA SER A 14 -2.15 9.17 1.76
C SER A 14 -1.98 9.99 3.04
N GLY A 15 -1.31 11.13 2.96
CA GLY A 15 -0.96 11.92 4.13
C GLY A 15 0.20 11.34 4.94
N ILE A 16 0.98 10.40 4.35
CA ILE A 16 2.16 9.78 4.98
C ILE A 16 3.13 10.84 5.49
N LYS A 17 3.63 10.66 6.70
CA LYS A 17 4.65 11.49 7.34
C LYS A 17 5.90 10.66 7.64
N LYS A 18 7.01 11.36 7.83
CA LYS A 18 8.25 10.70 8.26
C LYS A 18 8.03 10.01 9.61
N GLY A 19 8.37 8.74 9.67
CA GLY A 19 8.22 7.91 10.86
C GLY A 19 6.93 7.08 10.91
N ASP A 20 5.94 7.36 10.05
CA ASP A 20 4.71 6.57 9.97
C ASP A 20 4.99 5.11 9.56
N LYS A 21 4.11 4.22 9.99
CA LYS A 21 4.08 2.82 9.56
C LYS A 21 2.99 2.63 8.52
N ALA A 22 3.32 1.95 7.43
CA ALA A 22 2.39 1.71 6.33
C ALA A 22 2.18 0.22 6.06
N LEU A 23 0.95 -0.13 5.67
CA LEU A 23 0.58 -1.43 5.15
C LEU A 23 0.14 -1.29 3.70
N VAL A 24 0.67 -2.13 2.82
CA VAL A 24 0.18 -2.28 1.45
C VAL A 24 -0.49 -3.65 1.31
N ILE A 25 -1.72 -3.67 0.84
CA ILE A 25 -2.50 -4.88 0.61
C ILE A 25 -2.48 -5.17 -0.89
N GLY A 26 -1.82 -6.28 -1.26
CA GLY A 26 -1.60 -6.69 -2.64
C GLY A 26 -0.17 -6.43 -3.13
N GLY A 27 0.51 -7.49 -3.61
CA GLY A 27 1.89 -7.49 -4.11
C GLY A 27 2.00 -7.41 -5.65
N GLY A 28 0.96 -6.92 -6.33
CA GLY A 28 1.01 -6.60 -7.76
C GLY A 28 1.86 -5.37 -8.04
N ILE A 29 2.04 -5.02 -9.32
CA ILE A 29 2.89 -3.88 -9.73
C ILE A 29 2.49 -2.57 -9.04
N ILE A 30 1.19 -2.29 -8.90
CA ILE A 30 0.70 -1.07 -8.24
C ILE A 30 1.05 -1.10 -6.74
N GLY A 31 0.87 -2.25 -6.07
CA GLY A 31 1.22 -2.39 -4.65
C GLY A 31 2.72 -2.23 -4.40
N LEU A 32 3.56 -2.88 -5.19
CA LEU A 32 5.02 -2.77 -5.09
C LEU A 32 5.50 -1.31 -5.28
N LEU A 33 4.96 -0.61 -6.27
CA LEU A 33 5.29 0.78 -6.54
C LEU A 33 4.71 1.72 -5.46
N THR A 34 3.53 1.44 -4.93
CA THR A 34 2.95 2.19 -3.81
C THR A 34 3.84 2.05 -2.56
N ALA A 35 4.30 0.83 -2.25
CA ALA A 35 5.24 0.58 -1.15
C ALA A 35 6.54 1.36 -1.34
N LEU A 36 7.12 1.37 -2.55
CA LEU A 36 8.30 2.17 -2.89
C LEU A 36 8.09 3.65 -2.54
N PHE A 37 6.99 4.24 -3.02
CA PHE A 37 6.76 5.67 -2.80
C PHE A 37 6.42 6.01 -1.35
N LEU A 38 5.74 5.12 -0.60
CA LEU A 38 5.54 5.30 0.84
C LEU A 38 6.89 5.31 1.59
N LYS A 39 7.82 4.41 1.24
CA LYS A 39 9.19 4.44 1.78
C LYS A 39 9.94 5.72 1.42
N LEU A 40 9.93 6.12 0.16
CA LEU A 40 10.58 7.36 -0.29
C LEU A 40 10.03 8.62 0.41
N LYS A 41 8.76 8.59 0.81
CA LYS A 41 8.14 9.68 1.57
C LYS A 41 8.39 9.61 3.07
N GLY A 42 9.12 8.61 3.55
CA GLY A 42 9.62 8.56 4.92
C GLY A 42 8.87 7.61 5.85
N ALA A 43 8.10 6.64 5.32
CA ALA A 43 7.61 5.53 6.14
C ALA A 43 8.78 4.87 6.87
N SER A 44 8.65 4.69 8.18
CA SER A 44 9.66 4.02 9.00
C SER A 44 9.58 2.50 8.90
N TYR A 45 8.42 2.00 8.52
CA TYR A 45 8.15 0.58 8.34
C TYR A 45 7.04 0.40 7.29
N VAL A 46 7.29 -0.46 6.31
CA VAL A 46 6.32 -0.85 5.29
C VAL A 46 6.12 -2.36 5.34
N ALA A 47 4.94 -2.78 5.77
CA ALA A 47 4.49 -4.16 5.63
C ALA A 47 3.73 -4.34 4.31
N LEU A 48 3.76 -5.56 3.77
CA LEU A 48 2.95 -5.92 2.61
C LEU A 48 2.21 -7.23 2.87
N THR A 49 0.93 -7.31 2.51
CA THR A 49 0.17 -8.56 2.53
C THR A 49 -0.13 -9.03 1.11
N GLU A 50 0.08 -10.32 0.85
CA GLU A 50 -0.13 -10.97 -0.45
C GLU A 50 -0.51 -12.43 -0.23
N THR A 51 -1.28 -13.02 -1.13
CA THR A 51 -1.62 -14.45 -1.12
C THR A 51 -0.59 -15.32 -1.86
N ASN A 52 0.09 -14.73 -2.84
CA ASN A 52 1.12 -15.40 -3.62
C ASN A 52 2.50 -15.15 -3.02
N GLU A 53 3.18 -16.23 -2.61
CA GLU A 53 4.48 -16.16 -1.95
C GLU A 53 5.57 -15.51 -2.82
N ALA A 54 5.60 -15.79 -4.11
CA ALA A 54 6.60 -15.23 -5.01
C ALA A 54 6.47 -13.70 -5.10
N ARG A 55 5.23 -13.18 -5.19
CA ARG A 55 4.95 -11.74 -5.21
C ARG A 55 5.29 -11.09 -3.86
N GLY A 56 4.90 -11.72 -2.75
CA GLY A 56 5.23 -11.22 -1.41
C GLY A 56 6.74 -11.15 -1.17
N SER A 57 7.46 -12.22 -1.49
CA SER A 57 8.93 -12.27 -1.38
C SER A 57 9.62 -11.26 -2.29
N LYS A 58 9.07 -10.99 -3.49
CA LYS A 58 9.60 -9.97 -4.42
C LYS A 58 9.59 -8.58 -3.78
N ALA A 59 8.56 -8.22 -2.99
CA ALA A 59 8.48 -6.93 -2.32
C ALA A 59 9.67 -6.68 -1.37
N VAL A 60 10.05 -7.71 -0.61
CA VAL A 60 11.20 -7.66 0.30
C VAL A 60 12.52 -7.65 -0.46
N LYS A 61 12.68 -8.52 -1.47
CA LYS A 61 13.87 -8.56 -2.33
C LYS A 61 14.14 -7.24 -3.05
N LEU A 62 13.10 -6.54 -3.47
CA LEU A 62 13.20 -5.20 -4.08
C LEU A 62 13.50 -4.10 -3.05
N GLY A 63 13.41 -4.41 -1.75
CA GLY A 63 13.60 -3.44 -0.67
C GLY A 63 12.44 -2.44 -0.52
N VAL A 64 11.29 -2.70 -1.13
CA VAL A 64 10.13 -1.81 -1.05
C VAL A 64 9.22 -2.11 0.15
N ALA A 65 9.26 -3.32 0.66
CA ALA A 65 8.66 -3.69 1.94
C ALA A 65 9.75 -4.20 2.91
N ASP A 66 9.57 -3.94 4.19
CA ASP A 66 10.46 -4.46 5.24
C ASP A 66 10.13 -5.92 5.56
N GLU A 67 8.83 -6.24 5.52
CA GLU A 67 8.31 -7.59 5.68
C GLU A 67 7.09 -7.81 4.79
N TRP A 68 6.87 -9.05 4.39
CA TRP A 68 5.62 -9.45 3.78
C TRP A 68 4.95 -10.54 4.61
N PHE A 69 3.63 -10.61 4.53
CA PHE A 69 2.79 -11.56 5.27
C PHE A 69 1.82 -12.23 4.32
N ASN A 70 1.62 -13.53 4.47
CA ASN A 70 0.59 -14.23 3.73
C ASN A 70 -0.80 -13.75 4.19
N ALA A 71 -1.57 -13.18 3.28
CA ALA A 71 -2.90 -12.65 3.58
C ALA A 71 -3.91 -13.73 4.04
N LEU A 72 -3.60 -15.01 3.79
CA LEU A 72 -4.41 -16.17 4.20
C LEU A 72 -3.94 -16.78 5.52
N ASP A 73 -2.91 -16.23 6.16
CA ASP A 73 -2.43 -16.74 7.44
C ASP A 73 -3.48 -16.47 8.55
N PRO A 74 -3.99 -17.50 9.24
CA PRO A 74 -4.97 -17.32 10.32
C PRO A 74 -4.43 -16.46 11.48
N LYS A 75 -3.11 -16.32 11.60
CA LYS A 75 -2.42 -15.47 12.60
C LYS A 75 -2.01 -14.11 12.05
N LEU A 76 -2.49 -13.72 10.87
CA LEU A 76 -2.11 -12.45 10.23
C LEU A 76 -2.32 -11.25 11.15
N SER A 77 -3.49 -11.17 11.80
CA SER A 77 -3.82 -10.06 12.70
C SER A 77 -2.85 -9.97 13.88
N GLU A 78 -2.55 -11.10 14.52
CA GLU A 78 -1.59 -11.17 15.62
C GLU A 78 -0.21 -10.67 15.17
N LYS A 79 0.28 -11.16 14.03
CA LYS A 79 1.58 -10.79 13.47
C LYS A 79 1.67 -9.30 13.14
N LEU A 80 0.66 -8.73 12.49
CA LEU A 80 0.66 -7.31 12.11
C LEU A 80 0.53 -6.39 13.33
N PHE A 81 -0.32 -6.72 14.30
CA PHE A 81 -0.43 -5.92 15.52
C PHE A 81 0.80 -6.03 16.41
N ALA A 82 1.52 -7.15 16.41
CA ALA A 82 2.82 -7.26 17.08
C ALA A 82 3.86 -6.26 16.55
N LYS A 83 3.75 -5.85 15.27
CA LYS A 83 4.66 -4.85 14.66
C LYS A 83 4.24 -3.40 14.92
N THR A 84 2.97 -3.15 15.16
CA THR A 84 2.43 -1.79 15.18
C THR A 84 1.80 -1.39 16.51
N GLY A 85 1.41 -2.35 17.33
CA GLY A 85 0.63 -2.15 18.54
C GLY A 85 -0.86 -1.94 18.23
N ASN A 86 -1.22 -0.80 17.68
CA ASN A 86 -2.63 -0.41 17.46
C ASN A 86 -3.03 -0.25 15.99
N GLY A 87 -2.17 -0.64 15.06
CA GLY A 87 -2.41 -0.58 13.61
C GLY A 87 -1.48 0.38 12.87
N PHE A 88 -1.72 0.52 11.58
CA PHE A 88 -0.90 1.31 10.66
C PHE A 88 -1.43 2.73 10.50
N ASP A 89 -0.54 3.69 10.36
CA ASP A 89 -0.88 5.09 10.05
C ASP A 89 -1.54 5.21 8.69
N ILE A 90 -0.98 4.49 7.72
CA ILE A 90 -1.45 4.43 6.33
C ILE A 90 -1.68 2.96 5.96
N VAL A 91 -2.83 2.70 5.36
CA VAL A 91 -3.10 1.43 4.65
C VAL A 91 -3.44 1.74 3.21
N ALA A 92 -2.78 1.11 2.25
CA ALA A 92 -3.09 1.22 0.83
C ALA A 92 -3.66 -0.12 0.33
N ASP A 93 -4.92 -0.14 -0.05
CA ASP A 93 -5.53 -1.29 -0.72
C ASP A 93 -5.26 -1.21 -2.23
N CYS A 94 -4.50 -2.17 -2.74
CA CYS A 94 -4.17 -2.31 -4.16
C CYS A 94 -4.85 -3.53 -4.80
N CYS A 95 -5.86 -4.11 -4.15
CA CYS A 95 -6.63 -5.27 -4.62
C CYS A 95 -8.05 -4.91 -5.05
N GLY A 96 -8.75 -4.05 -4.29
CA GLY A 96 -10.10 -3.60 -4.59
C GLY A 96 -11.21 -4.61 -4.30
N ASN A 97 -10.95 -5.68 -3.55
CA ASN A 97 -11.97 -6.67 -3.20
C ASN A 97 -12.41 -6.56 -1.73
N SER A 98 -13.58 -7.12 -1.37
CA SER A 98 -14.12 -7.02 -0.01
C SER A 98 -13.17 -7.49 1.09
N PRO A 99 -12.48 -8.64 0.99
CA PRO A 99 -11.52 -9.06 2.01
C PRO A 99 -10.36 -8.08 2.21
N ALA A 100 -9.81 -7.53 1.12
CA ALA A 100 -8.70 -6.60 1.16
C ALA A 100 -9.10 -5.26 1.79
N VAL A 101 -10.21 -4.66 1.34
CA VAL A 101 -10.72 -3.39 1.90
C VAL A 101 -11.11 -3.57 3.37
N SER A 102 -11.76 -4.69 3.73
CA SER A 102 -12.09 -5.00 5.12
C SER A 102 -10.84 -5.12 5.98
N SER A 103 -9.81 -5.79 5.49
CA SER A 103 -8.50 -5.87 6.15
C SER A 103 -7.89 -4.48 6.34
N GLY A 104 -8.03 -3.61 5.33
CA GLY A 104 -7.58 -2.23 5.40
C GLY A 104 -8.21 -1.45 6.56
N ILE A 105 -9.51 -1.61 6.77
CA ILE A 105 -10.23 -1.02 7.91
C ILE A 105 -9.75 -1.59 9.24
N ILE A 106 -9.56 -2.92 9.30
CA ILE A 106 -9.15 -3.62 10.53
C ILE A 106 -7.73 -3.21 10.94
N PHE A 107 -6.80 -3.11 9.98
CA PHE A 107 -5.39 -2.86 10.27
C PHE A 107 -5.01 -1.38 10.32
N ALA A 108 -5.86 -0.46 9.86
CA ALA A 108 -5.66 0.97 10.12
C ALA A 108 -5.74 1.26 11.63
N LYS A 109 -4.86 2.11 12.15
CA LYS A 109 -4.97 2.61 13.52
C LYS A 109 -6.15 3.59 13.66
N PRO A 110 -6.60 3.93 14.88
CA PRO A 110 -7.53 5.04 15.07
C PRO A 110 -7.02 6.32 14.41
N ASN A 111 -7.91 7.04 13.72
CA ASN A 111 -7.61 8.23 12.90
C ASN A 111 -6.62 7.97 11.74
N GLY A 112 -6.34 6.71 11.41
CA GLY A 112 -5.49 6.32 10.27
C GLY A 112 -6.15 6.56 8.92
N ASN A 113 -5.36 6.46 7.85
CA ASN A 113 -5.83 6.65 6.49
C ASN A 113 -5.84 5.33 5.72
N LEU A 114 -6.97 4.99 5.12
CA LEU A 114 -7.13 3.91 4.15
C LEU A 114 -7.24 4.51 2.74
N ILE A 115 -6.30 4.15 1.88
CA ILE A 115 -6.26 4.61 0.48
C ILE A 115 -6.72 3.47 -0.42
N LEU A 116 -7.82 3.66 -1.12
CA LEU A 116 -8.37 2.71 -2.08
C LEU A 116 -7.77 2.99 -3.45
N VAL A 117 -6.87 2.12 -3.89
CA VAL A 117 -6.18 2.18 -5.19
C VAL A 117 -6.67 1.07 -6.09
N GLY A 118 -6.97 -0.09 -5.51
CA GLY A 118 -7.56 -1.22 -6.22
C GLY A 118 -8.96 -0.89 -6.73
N ILE A 119 -9.26 -1.34 -7.94
CA ILE A 119 -10.56 -1.09 -8.60
C ILE A 119 -11.36 -2.39 -8.60
N SER A 120 -12.61 -2.31 -8.15
CA SER A 120 -13.60 -3.37 -8.27
C SER A 120 -14.82 -2.86 -9.04
N LEU A 121 -15.32 -3.68 -9.95
CA LEU A 121 -16.62 -3.44 -10.61
C LEU A 121 -17.79 -3.99 -9.79
N ASN A 122 -17.50 -4.78 -8.75
CA ASN A 122 -18.49 -5.36 -7.85
C ASN A 122 -18.62 -4.51 -6.58
N ASN A 123 -19.77 -4.63 -5.93
CA ASN A 123 -19.97 -4.05 -4.61
C ASN A 123 -18.95 -4.63 -3.60
N VAL A 124 -18.37 -3.75 -2.81
CA VAL A 124 -17.42 -4.12 -1.76
C VAL A 124 -18.10 -4.01 -0.40
N SER A 125 -18.17 -5.15 0.31
CA SER A 125 -18.67 -5.18 1.70
C SER A 125 -17.56 -4.81 2.66
N ILE A 126 -17.87 -3.96 3.65
CA ILE A 126 -16.90 -3.47 4.63
C ILE A 126 -17.45 -3.56 6.06
N PRO A 127 -16.58 -3.73 7.07
CA PRO A 127 -16.97 -3.67 8.48
C PRO A 127 -17.16 -2.21 8.93
N LEU A 128 -18.28 -1.59 8.50
CA LEU A 128 -18.53 -0.16 8.66
C LEU A 128 -18.40 0.30 10.12
N VAL A 129 -18.96 -0.46 11.07
CA VAL A 129 -18.90 -0.11 12.51
C VAL A 129 -17.46 -0.02 12.99
N ALA A 130 -16.57 -0.94 12.57
CA ALA A 130 -15.16 -0.87 12.93
C ALA A 130 -14.47 0.39 12.39
N GLY A 131 -14.85 0.81 11.19
CA GLY A 131 -14.36 2.06 10.59
C GLY A 131 -14.81 3.30 11.37
N ILE A 132 -16.08 3.35 11.75
CA ILE A 132 -16.68 4.44 12.55
C ILE A 132 -16.00 4.52 13.93
N MET A 133 -15.87 3.38 14.64
CA MET A 133 -15.28 3.34 15.97
C MET A 133 -13.81 3.78 16.00
N LYS A 134 -13.10 3.66 14.87
CA LYS A 134 -11.71 4.09 14.72
C LYS A 134 -11.58 5.48 14.08
N GLU A 135 -12.67 6.10 13.65
CA GLU A 135 -12.66 7.40 12.94
C GLU A 135 -11.67 7.42 11.77
N ILE A 136 -11.61 6.31 11.00
CA ILE A 136 -10.65 6.21 9.90
C ILE A 136 -11.03 7.10 8.73
N ASN A 137 -10.02 7.63 8.04
CA ASN A 137 -10.19 8.40 6.81
C ASN A 137 -10.07 7.48 5.61
N ILE A 138 -11.12 7.35 4.81
CA ILE A 138 -11.11 6.55 3.57
C ILE A 138 -11.02 7.50 2.38
N LYS A 139 -10.03 7.30 1.50
CA LYS A 139 -9.80 8.12 0.30
C LYS A 139 -9.62 7.23 -0.93
N GLY A 140 -10.36 7.51 -1.99
CA GLY A 140 -10.13 6.90 -3.29
C GLY A 140 -8.93 7.54 -3.99
N SER A 141 -8.15 6.72 -4.70
CA SER A 141 -7.08 7.14 -5.59
C SER A 141 -7.35 6.61 -6.99
N ILE A 142 -7.52 7.50 -7.95
CA ILE A 142 -7.73 7.11 -9.35
C ILE A 142 -6.69 7.79 -10.24
N ALA A 143 -6.10 7.00 -11.15
CA ALA A 143 -5.13 7.48 -12.12
C ALA A 143 -4.03 8.37 -11.47
N TYR A 144 -3.65 9.43 -12.12
CA TYR A 144 -2.63 10.40 -11.67
C TYR A 144 -2.92 11.79 -12.27
N LYS A 145 -2.29 12.81 -11.73
CA LYS A 145 -2.24 14.15 -12.34
C LYS A 145 -0.95 14.27 -13.17
N PRO A 146 -0.89 15.15 -14.17
CA PRO A 146 0.34 15.38 -14.95
C PRO A 146 1.59 15.57 -14.07
N ALA A 147 1.47 16.28 -12.97
CA ALA A 147 2.58 16.52 -12.04
C ALA A 147 3.17 15.25 -11.42
N GLU A 148 2.37 14.21 -11.14
CA GLU A 148 2.90 12.91 -10.66
C GLU A 148 3.68 12.21 -11.78
N PHE A 149 3.20 12.27 -13.01
CA PHE A 149 3.89 11.68 -14.17
C PHE A 149 5.25 12.35 -14.40
N ASP A 150 5.28 13.69 -14.44
CA ASP A 150 6.51 14.47 -14.59
C ASP A 150 7.50 14.19 -13.43
N THR A 151 6.98 14.05 -12.21
CA THR A 151 7.81 13.71 -11.04
C THR A 151 8.46 12.35 -11.21
N VAL A 152 7.74 11.34 -11.71
CA VAL A 152 8.31 10.00 -11.95
C VAL A 152 9.41 10.06 -13.01
N ILE A 153 9.19 10.79 -14.11
CA ILE A 153 10.22 10.99 -15.15
C ILE A 153 11.48 11.61 -14.53
N LYS A 154 11.32 12.64 -13.71
CA LYS A 154 12.45 13.29 -13.03
C LYS A 154 13.19 12.34 -12.09
N LEU A 155 12.45 11.56 -11.29
CA LEU A 155 13.05 10.58 -10.38
C LEU A 155 13.85 9.50 -11.12
N LEU A 156 13.41 9.10 -12.31
CA LEU A 156 14.12 8.18 -13.20
C LEU A 156 15.39 8.82 -13.79
N ALA A 157 15.26 10.04 -14.32
CA ALA A 157 16.40 10.79 -14.90
C ALA A 157 17.48 11.06 -13.83
N ASP A 158 17.07 11.40 -12.62
CA ASP A 158 17.97 11.62 -11.48
C ASP A 158 18.51 10.30 -10.87
N LYS A 159 18.14 9.12 -11.42
CA LYS A 159 18.48 7.77 -10.91
C LYS A 159 18.09 7.54 -9.45
N LYS A 160 17.07 8.25 -8.96
CA LYS A 160 16.55 8.09 -7.59
C LYS A 160 15.67 6.85 -7.43
N ILE A 161 15.10 6.37 -8.54
CA ILE A 161 14.36 5.12 -8.61
C ILE A 161 14.83 4.32 -9.84
N ASN A 162 14.74 2.99 -9.74
CA ASN A 162 14.96 2.09 -10.87
C ASN A 162 13.72 1.21 -11.03
N LEU A 163 12.98 1.42 -12.11
CA LEU A 163 11.74 0.68 -12.40
C LEU A 163 11.98 -0.63 -13.17
N GLU A 164 13.16 -0.85 -13.76
CA GLU A 164 13.50 -2.08 -14.49
C GLU A 164 13.40 -3.31 -13.57
N LYS A 165 13.78 -3.16 -12.30
CA LYS A 165 13.71 -4.22 -11.30
C LYS A 165 12.29 -4.73 -11.00
N PHE A 166 11.27 -3.98 -11.42
CA PHE A 166 9.86 -4.34 -11.22
C PHE A 166 9.28 -5.11 -12.41
N ILE A 167 9.99 -5.11 -13.55
CA ILE A 167 9.59 -5.83 -14.75
C ILE A 167 10.03 -7.27 -14.57
N ASP A 168 9.11 -8.21 -14.74
CA ASP A 168 9.45 -9.63 -14.82
C ASP A 168 9.91 -9.92 -16.26
N ASP A 169 10.92 -10.78 -16.40
CA ASP A 169 11.34 -11.29 -17.71
C ASP A 169 10.15 -11.97 -18.37
N VAL A 170 9.85 -11.57 -19.61
CA VAL A 170 8.75 -12.09 -20.42
C VAL A 170 9.19 -13.37 -21.09
#